data_0f536937e0e84b1a5d99920d9b8d08b8
#
_entry.id   0f536937e0e84b1a5d99920d9b8d08b8
#
_cell.length_a   1.000
_cell.length_b   1.000
_cell.length_c   1.000
_cell.angle_alpha   90.00
_cell.angle_beta   90.00
_cell.angle_gamma   90.00
#
_symmetry.space_group_name_H-M   'P 1'
#
loop_
_entity.id
_entity.type
_entity.pdbx_description
1 polymer ?
#
loop_
_entity_poly.entity_id
_entity_poly.type
_entity_poly.pdbx_seq_one_letter_code
_entity_poly.pdbx_strand_id
1 'polypeptide(L)'
;MQSNLIDNKIKSAYTKLALKWCKENLGINERKRKKLILEVSVKEKKIGEFVYYGNYCANKNKIVIYIENCKDINDLVGTIIHEYTHYLQSSSRYRIYEKLYYYSQNPYERQARRNEIKYTDKCIDYVVSSSKISASGISTKKR
;
A
#
# COMPACT_ATOMS: atom_id res chain seq x y z
N MET A 1 0.20 24.88 9.78
CA MET A 1 -0.23 24.61 9.20
C MET A 1 0.01 23.43 8.57
N GLN A 2 0.46 23.30 7.65
CA GLN A 2 0.59 22.11 7.02
C GLN A 2 1.90 21.50 7.23
N SER A 3 2.63 21.84 8.23
CA SER A 3 3.96 21.32 8.48
C SER A 3 3.97 19.83 8.66
N ASN A 4 2.86 19.24 9.06
CA ASN A 4 2.81 17.80 9.21
C ASN A 4 2.44 17.07 7.96
N LEU A 5 2.05 17.78 6.92
CA LEU A 5 1.64 17.13 5.68
C LEU A 5 2.85 16.79 4.86
N ILE A 6 2.82 15.61 4.30
CA ILE A 6 3.87 15.13 3.40
C ILE A 6 3.48 15.53 2.00
N ASP A 7 4.38 16.13 1.22
CA ASP A 7 4.01 16.52 -0.13
C ASP A 7 3.95 15.30 -1.05
N ASN A 8 3.37 15.50 -2.23
CA ASN A 8 3.09 14.39 -3.13
C ASN A 8 4.34 13.71 -3.67
N LYS A 9 5.43 14.46 -3.80
CA LYS A 9 6.67 13.89 -4.26
C LYS A 9 7.22 12.90 -3.23
N ILE A 10 7.18 13.30 -1.97
CA ILE A 10 7.62 12.44 -0.89
C ILE A 10 6.68 11.24 -0.76
N LYS A 11 5.37 11.47 -0.84
CA LYS A 11 4.42 10.37 -0.79
C LYS A 11 4.68 9.34 -1.88
N SER A 12 4.97 9.81 -3.09
CA SER A 12 5.26 8.92 -4.20
C SER A 12 6.51 8.08 -3.94
N ALA A 13 7.55 8.70 -3.41
CA ALA A 13 8.78 7.98 -3.08
C ALA A 13 8.53 6.96 -1.97
N TYR A 14 7.80 7.34 -0.94
CA TYR A 14 7.48 6.45 0.15
C TYR A 14 6.65 5.25 -0.32
N THR A 15 5.72 5.49 -1.25
CA THR A 15 4.89 4.44 -1.81
C THR A 15 5.75 3.37 -2.48
N LYS A 16 6.73 3.80 -3.26
CA LYS A 16 7.62 2.86 -3.95
C LYS A 16 8.47 2.07 -2.97
N LEU A 17 8.98 2.75 -1.93
CA LEU A 17 9.78 2.06 -0.91
C LEU A 17 8.93 1.06 -0.11
N ALA A 18 7.71 1.43 0.21
CA ALA A 18 6.82 0.53 0.94
C ALA A 18 6.49 -0.70 0.11
N LEU A 19 6.27 -0.52 -1.20
CA LEU A 19 6.02 -1.66 -2.07
C LEU A 19 7.23 -2.58 -2.12
N LYS A 20 8.42 -2.02 -2.19
CA LYS A 20 9.64 -2.81 -2.17
C LYS A 20 9.73 -3.64 -0.88
N TRP A 21 9.44 -3.00 0.25
CA TRP A 21 9.44 -3.70 1.53
C TRP A 21 8.45 -4.87 1.53
N CYS A 22 7.25 -4.65 0.97
CA CYS A 22 6.24 -5.70 0.90
C CYS A 22 6.73 -6.89 0.08
N LYS A 23 7.35 -6.63 -1.06
CA LYS A 23 7.86 -7.70 -1.89
C LYS A 23 8.93 -8.51 -1.19
N GLU A 24 9.79 -7.84 -0.43
CA GLU A 24 10.89 -8.51 0.25
C GLU A 24 10.46 -9.24 1.50
N ASN A 25 9.44 -8.76 2.18
CA ASN A 25 9.05 -9.29 3.48
C ASN A 25 7.78 -10.13 3.48
N LEU A 26 6.87 -9.87 2.56
CA LEU A 26 5.60 -10.60 2.49
C LEU A 26 5.54 -11.58 1.33
N GLY A 27 6.53 -11.55 0.46
CA GLY A 27 6.60 -12.48 -0.66
C GLY A 27 5.86 -11.99 -1.88
N ILE A 28 5.85 -12.81 -2.92
CA ILE A 28 5.17 -12.49 -4.17
C ILE A 28 4.20 -13.61 -4.51
N ASN A 29 3.22 -13.29 -5.33
CA ASN A 29 2.23 -14.27 -5.76
C ASN A 29 2.60 -14.79 -7.13
N GLU A 30 3.29 -15.94 -7.16
CA GLU A 30 3.79 -16.50 -8.40
C GLU A 30 2.71 -17.05 -9.30
N ARG A 31 1.49 -17.20 -8.79
CA ARG A 31 0.38 -17.67 -9.61
C ARG A 31 -0.17 -16.60 -10.51
N LYS A 32 0.09 -15.34 -10.19
CA LYS A 32 -0.38 -14.22 -11.01
C LYS A 32 0.65 -13.96 -12.08
N ARG A 33 0.22 -14.16 -13.33
CA ARG A 33 1.13 -14.08 -14.46
C ARG A 33 1.50 -12.67 -14.86
N LYS A 34 0.54 -11.76 -14.73
CA LYS A 34 0.82 -10.37 -15.06
C LYS A 34 1.71 -9.77 -14.01
N LYS A 35 2.62 -8.91 -14.43
CA LYS A 35 3.47 -8.19 -13.50
C LYS A 35 2.62 -7.28 -12.64
N LEU A 36 2.97 -7.16 -11.37
CA LEU A 36 2.27 -6.22 -10.48
C LEU A 36 2.66 -4.80 -10.85
N ILE A 37 1.65 -3.98 -11.06
CA ILE A 37 1.81 -2.58 -11.43
C ILE A 37 1.42 -1.70 -10.24
N LEU A 38 2.19 -0.66 -10.01
CA LEU A 38 1.86 0.35 -9.01
C LEU A 38 1.53 1.64 -9.73
N GLU A 39 0.37 2.18 -9.43
CA GLU A 39 -0.03 3.49 -9.92
C GLU A 39 -0.23 4.42 -8.73
N VAL A 40 0.42 5.57 -8.77
CA VAL A 40 0.25 6.60 -7.75
C VAL A 40 -0.62 7.68 -8.35
N SER A 41 -1.80 7.87 -7.80
CA SER A 41 -2.75 8.84 -8.33
C SER A 41 -2.79 10.06 -7.43
N VAL A 42 -2.72 11.23 -8.04
CA VAL A 42 -2.84 12.49 -7.30
C VAL A 42 -4.28 12.96 -7.23
N LYS A 43 -5.20 12.28 -7.90
CA LYS A 43 -6.60 12.65 -7.87
C LYS A 43 -7.28 12.07 -6.64
N GLU A 44 -8.15 12.84 -6.01
CA GLU A 44 -8.95 12.30 -4.93
C GLU A 44 -9.97 11.33 -5.49
N LYS A 45 -10.15 10.22 -4.80
CA LYS A 45 -11.18 9.26 -5.14
C LYS A 45 -12.22 9.27 -4.05
N LYS A 46 -13.44 9.68 -4.40
CA LYS A 46 -14.55 9.70 -3.46
C LYS A 46 -15.80 9.18 -4.13
N ILE A 47 -16.63 8.47 -3.39
CA ILE A 47 -17.96 8.11 -3.83
C ILE A 47 -18.88 8.52 -2.70
N GLY A 48 -19.67 9.59 -2.93
CA GLY A 48 -20.44 10.19 -1.87
C GLY A 48 -19.49 10.72 -0.81
N GLU A 49 -19.65 10.24 0.42
CA GLU A 49 -18.76 10.64 1.50
C GLU A 49 -17.63 9.65 1.73
N PHE A 50 -17.57 8.59 0.93
CA PHE A 50 -16.52 7.60 1.05
C PHE A 50 -15.24 8.10 0.41
N VAL A 51 -14.15 8.11 1.18
CA VAL A 51 -12.83 8.51 0.71
C VAL A 51 -12.01 7.24 0.52
N TYR A 52 -11.45 7.07 -0.66
CA TYR A 52 -10.66 5.87 -0.96
C TYR A 52 -9.19 6.18 -0.83
N TYR A 53 -8.47 5.36 -0.09
CA TYR A 53 -7.02 5.52 0.05
C TYR A 53 -6.26 4.74 -0.98
N GLY A 54 -6.79 3.59 -1.40
CA GLY A 54 -6.15 2.77 -2.40
C GLY A 54 -7.07 1.69 -2.89
N ASN A 55 -6.56 0.91 -3.84
CA ASN A 55 -7.34 -0.14 -4.46
C ASN A 55 -6.42 -1.15 -5.12
N TYR A 56 -6.79 -2.42 -5.06
CA TYR A 56 -6.12 -3.45 -5.85
C TYR A 56 -7.09 -3.91 -6.94
N CYS A 57 -6.67 -3.78 -8.19
CA CYS A 57 -7.46 -4.21 -9.33
C CYS A 57 -6.94 -5.54 -9.83
N ALA A 58 -7.69 -6.60 -9.58
CA ALA A 58 -7.25 -7.95 -9.92
C ALA A 58 -7.09 -8.15 -11.42
N ASN A 59 -7.99 -7.58 -12.21
CA ASN A 59 -7.94 -7.77 -13.67
C ASN A 59 -6.63 -7.28 -14.26
N LYS A 60 -6.10 -6.20 -13.72
CA LYS A 60 -4.87 -5.60 -14.24
C LYS A 60 -3.66 -5.94 -13.39
N ASN A 61 -3.87 -6.61 -12.27
CA ASN A 61 -2.85 -6.88 -11.27
C ASN A 61 -2.15 -5.59 -10.88
N LYS A 62 -2.95 -4.61 -10.47
CA LYS A 62 -2.48 -3.26 -10.25
C LYS A 62 -2.94 -2.72 -8.90
N ILE A 63 -2.02 -2.12 -8.16
CA ILE A 63 -2.33 -1.38 -6.95
C ILE A 63 -2.35 0.09 -7.31
N VAL A 64 -3.44 0.78 -6.93
CA VAL A 64 -3.55 2.23 -7.10
C VAL A 64 -3.58 2.84 -5.70
N ILE A 65 -2.75 3.84 -5.48
CA ILE A 65 -2.74 4.57 -4.22
C ILE A 65 -3.15 6.02 -4.50
N TYR A 66 -4.18 6.46 -3.79
CA TYR A 66 -4.71 7.83 -3.96
C TYR A 66 -4.03 8.71 -2.92
N ILE A 67 -2.85 9.21 -3.26
CA ILE A 67 -1.98 9.84 -2.28
C ILE A 67 -2.54 11.14 -1.72
N GLU A 68 -3.43 11.82 -2.45
CA GLU A 68 -4.07 13.01 -1.91
C GLU A 68 -4.97 12.68 -0.72
N ASN A 69 -5.50 11.48 -0.68
CA ASN A 69 -6.37 11.07 0.42
C ASN A 69 -5.59 10.55 1.61
N CYS A 70 -4.34 10.17 1.42
CA CYS A 70 -3.49 9.70 2.51
C CYS A 70 -2.84 10.90 3.18
N LYS A 71 -3.21 11.17 4.44
CA LYS A 71 -2.76 12.39 5.10
C LYS A 71 -1.38 12.29 5.71
N ASP A 72 -1.00 11.12 6.11
CA ASP A 72 0.29 10.92 6.76
C ASP A 72 0.89 9.59 6.34
N ILE A 73 2.07 9.30 6.86
CA ILE A 73 2.78 8.09 6.48
C ILE A 73 2.07 6.83 6.95
N ASN A 74 1.34 6.89 8.05
CA ASN A 74 0.58 5.73 8.52
C ASN A 74 -0.51 5.36 7.54
N ASP A 75 -1.27 6.35 7.06
CA ASP A 75 -2.30 6.10 6.06
C ASP A 75 -1.69 5.50 4.81
N LEU A 76 -0.58 6.07 4.36
CA LEU A 76 0.04 5.69 3.12
C LEU A 76 0.58 4.26 3.18
N VAL A 77 1.40 3.98 4.17
CA VAL A 77 2.04 2.67 4.31
C VAL A 77 1.01 1.59 4.64
N GLY A 78 0.08 1.92 5.53
CA GLY A 78 -0.99 0.98 5.87
C GLY A 78 -1.81 0.58 4.65
N THR A 79 -2.12 1.56 3.78
CA THR A 79 -2.87 1.29 2.57
C THR A 79 -2.10 0.38 1.63
N ILE A 80 -0.80 0.62 1.49
CA ILE A 80 0.01 -0.22 0.61
C ILE A 80 0.03 -1.66 1.10
N ILE A 81 0.20 -1.85 2.40
CA ILE A 81 0.19 -3.21 2.97
C ILE A 81 -1.17 -3.87 2.75
N HIS A 82 -2.25 -3.12 2.95
CA HIS A 82 -3.60 -3.63 2.75
C HIS A 82 -3.80 -4.10 1.31
N GLU A 83 -3.47 -3.26 0.35
CA GLU A 83 -3.68 -3.60 -1.05
C GLU A 83 -2.69 -4.67 -1.52
N TYR A 84 -1.47 -4.65 -0.99
CA TYR A 84 -0.51 -5.70 -1.31
C TYR A 84 -0.99 -7.06 -0.82
N THR A 85 -1.67 -7.08 0.33
CA THR A 85 -2.25 -8.33 0.83
C THR A 85 -3.27 -8.88 -0.16
N HIS A 86 -4.09 -8.01 -0.73
CA HIS A 86 -5.05 -8.46 -1.76
C HIS A 86 -4.33 -9.03 -2.99
N TYR A 87 -3.20 -8.44 -3.36
CA TYR A 87 -2.39 -9.00 -4.44
C TYR A 87 -1.93 -10.43 -4.12
N LEU A 88 -1.63 -10.72 -2.86
CA LEU A 88 -1.18 -12.04 -2.45
C LEU A 88 -2.31 -13.07 -2.40
N GLN A 89 -3.55 -12.62 -2.38
CA GLN A 89 -4.71 -13.49 -2.23
C GLN A 89 -5.21 -14.00 -3.58
N SER A 90 -6.04 -15.06 -3.52
CA SER A 90 -6.68 -15.59 -4.72
C SER A 90 -7.83 -14.66 -5.12
N SER A 91 -7.76 -14.12 -6.34
CA SER A 91 -8.81 -13.24 -6.84
C SER A 91 -10.15 -13.95 -7.00
N SER A 92 -10.12 -15.21 -7.43
CA SER A 92 -11.37 -15.96 -7.59
C SER A 92 -12.02 -16.23 -6.24
N ARG A 93 -11.22 -16.53 -5.22
CA ARG A 93 -11.76 -16.74 -3.88
C ARG A 93 -12.29 -15.44 -3.28
N TYR A 94 -11.62 -14.34 -3.57
CA TYR A 94 -12.08 -13.05 -3.09
C TYR A 94 -13.49 -12.74 -3.63
N ARG A 95 -13.71 -13.04 -4.92
CA ARG A 95 -15.02 -12.82 -5.52
C ARG A 95 -16.10 -13.68 -4.85
N ILE A 96 -15.75 -14.91 -4.48
CA ILE A 96 -16.69 -15.77 -3.75
C ILE A 96 -17.03 -15.17 -2.40
N TYR A 97 -16.01 -14.69 -1.68
CA TYR A 97 -16.22 -14.09 -0.37
C TYR A 97 -17.05 -12.81 -0.45
N GLU A 98 -16.88 -12.03 -1.51
CA GLU A 98 -17.69 -10.83 -1.68
C GLU A 98 -19.18 -11.17 -1.76
N LYS A 99 -19.53 -12.31 -2.33
CA LYS A 99 -20.91 -12.72 -2.44
C LYS A 99 -21.46 -13.30 -1.14
N LEU A 100 -20.60 -13.88 -0.31
CA LEU A 100 -21.02 -14.57 0.89
C LEU A 100 -21.00 -13.73 2.15
N TYR A 101 -20.19 -12.70 2.18
CA TYR A 101 -19.96 -11.92 3.40
C TYR A 101 -20.12 -10.43 3.18
N TYR A 102 -20.53 -9.72 4.24
CA TYR A 102 -20.40 -8.27 4.24
C TYR A 102 -18.91 -7.90 4.25
N TYR A 103 -18.62 -6.73 3.74
CA TYR A 103 -17.23 -6.28 3.61
C TYR A 103 -16.45 -6.44 4.92
N SER A 104 -17.05 -6.01 6.02
CA SER A 104 -16.35 -6.06 7.32
C SER A 104 -16.08 -7.47 7.80
N GLN A 105 -16.80 -8.46 7.28
CA GLN A 105 -16.65 -9.85 7.70
C GLN A 105 -16.00 -10.73 6.65
N ASN A 106 -15.68 -10.17 5.49
CA ASN A 106 -14.99 -10.89 4.44
C ASN A 106 -13.63 -11.36 4.96
N PRO A 107 -13.34 -12.68 4.94
CA PRO A 107 -12.10 -13.19 5.50
C PRO A 107 -10.85 -12.57 4.89
N TYR A 108 -10.88 -12.26 3.62
CA TYR A 108 -9.72 -11.66 2.95
C TYR A 108 -9.57 -10.19 3.32
N GLU A 109 -10.67 -9.47 3.55
CA GLU A 109 -10.57 -8.10 4.06
C GLU A 109 -10.06 -8.10 5.50
N ARG A 110 -10.48 -9.07 6.29
CA ARG A 110 -9.98 -9.18 7.66
C ARG A 110 -8.50 -9.50 7.67
N GLN A 111 -8.04 -10.35 6.76
CA GLN A 111 -6.62 -10.66 6.65
C GLN A 111 -5.84 -9.40 6.25
N ALA A 112 -6.35 -8.63 5.31
CA ALA A 112 -5.67 -7.41 4.89
C ALA A 112 -5.56 -6.41 6.03
N ARG A 113 -6.61 -6.28 6.84
CA ARG A 113 -6.56 -5.39 8.01
C ARG A 113 -5.59 -5.91 9.07
N ARG A 114 -5.54 -7.22 9.29
CA ARG A 114 -4.57 -7.78 10.23
C ARG A 114 -3.14 -7.52 9.81
N ASN A 115 -2.86 -7.69 8.52
CA ASN A 115 -1.53 -7.42 8.02
C ASN A 115 -1.19 -5.94 8.12
N GLU A 116 -2.15 -5.08 7.85
CA GLU A 116 -1.97 -3.66 7.99
C GLU A 116 -1.55 -3.32 9.42
N ILE A 117 -2.27 -3.82 10.41
CA ILE A 117 -1.96 -3.58 11.81
C ILE A 117 -0.60 -4.16 12.18
N LYS A 118 -0.31 -5.35 11.71
CA LYS A 118 0.89 -6.07 12.12
C LYS A 118 2.16 -5.48 11.55
N TYR A 119 2.12 -5.00 10.31
CA TYR A 119 3.35 -4.68 9.58
C TYR A 119 3.59 -3.20 9.33
N THR A 120 2.62 -2.35 9.58
CA THR A 120 2.76 -0.93 9.23
C THR A 120 3.98 -0.29 9.90
N ASP A 121 4.17 -0.51 11.20
CA ASP A 121 5.28 0.15 11.90
C ASP A 121 6.64 -0.30 11.36
N LYS A 122 6.79 -1.59 11.09
CA LYS A 122 8.07 -2.08 10.55
C LYS A 122 8.33 -1.53 9.17
N CYS A 123 7.28 -1.44 8.36
CA CYS A 123 7.43 -0.89 7.02
C CYS A 123 7.77 0.59 7.07
N ILE A 124 7.13 1.34 7.98
CA ILE A 124 7.44 2.76 8.15
C ILE A 124 8.90 2.95 8.52
N ASP A 125 9.41 2.14 9.44
CA ASP A 125 10.82 2.22 9.83
C ASP A 125 11.73 2.06 8.62
N TYR A 126 11.43 1.08 7.78
CA TYR A 126 12.21 0.86 6.57
C TYR A 126 12.11 2.04 5.62
N VAL A 127 10.90 2.54 5.39
CA VAL A 127 10.66 3.63 4.44
C VAL A 127 11.39 4.89 4.89
N VAL A 128 11.26 5.24 6.16
CA VAL A 128 11.90 6.45 6.68
C VAL A 128 13.40 6.34 6.64
N SER A 129 13.94 5.20 7.06
CA SER A 129 15.39 4.99 7.06
C SER A 129 15.96 5.02 5.64
N SER A 130 15.28 4.37 4.71
CA SER A 130 15.73 4.32 3.33
C SER A 130 15.66 5.70 2.68
N SER A 131 14.62 6.45 3.00
CA SER A 131 14.43 7.79 2.47
C SER A 131 15.52 8.73 2.97
N LYS A 132 15.87 8.67 4.25
CA LYS A 132 16.93 9.49 4.80
C LYS A 132 18.27 9.18 4.15
N ILE A 133 18.54 7.90 3.95
CA ILE A 133 19.77 7.48 3.31
C ILE A 133 19.83 8.03 1.90
N SER A 134 18.74 7.92 1.16
CA SER A 134 18.69 8.44 -0.20
C SER A 134 18.87 9.95 -0.23
N ALA A 135 18.23 10.64 0.70
CA ALA A 135 18.28 12.09 0.74
C ALA A 135 19.67 12.60 1.09
N SER A 136 20.35 11.92 2.02
CA SER A 136 21.66 12.35 2.42
C SER A 136 22.72 11.97 1.41
N GLY A 137 22.47 10.92 0.67
CA GLY A 137 23.35 10.45 -0.37
C GLY A 137 24.68 9.97 0.14
N ILE A 138 25.45 10.85 0.65
CA ILE A 138 26.81 10.54 1.02
C ILE A 138 26.95 9.73 2.25
N SER A 139 26.19 10.02 3.24
CA SER A 139 26.35 9.32 4.51
C SER A 139 26.15 7.83 4.35
N THR A 140 25.40 7.41 3.37
CA THR A 140 25.21 5.99 3.17
C THR A 140 26.47 5.29 2.76
N LYS A 141 27.35 6.00 2.09
CA LYS A 141 28.51 5.34 1.60
C LYS A 141 29.55 5.08 2.63
N LYS A 142 29.40 5.70 3.75
CA LYS A 142 30.34 5.50 4.79
C LYS A 142 30.08 4.30 5.56
N ARG A 143 29.04 3.70 5.29
CA ARG A 143 28.76 2.58 6.09
C ARG A 143 29.36 1.44 5.62
#